data_9c86d301b6a86c6a5dd91fb7b1d03a9d
#
_entry.id   9c86d301b6a86c6a5dd91fb7b1d03a9d
#
_cell.length_a   1.000
_cell.length_b   1.000
_cell.length_c   1.000
_cell.angle_alpha   90.00
_cell.angle_beta   90.00
_cell.angle_gamma   90.00
#
_symmetry.space_group_name_H-M   'P 1'
#
loop_
_entity.id
_entity.type
_entity.pdbx_description
1 polymer ?
#
loop_
_entity_poly.entity_id
_entity_poly.type
_entity_poly.pdbx_seq_one_letter_code
_entity_poly.pdbx_strand_id
1 'polypeptide(L)'
;MMNFDIKKIVRPNIETLKAYSSAKHEYTGEANVLLDANENSLGSPTTKWYNRYPDPYQKAVKEKIGFIKQIPVSKIFLGNGSDECIDILYRTFCEPGKDNIIICPPTYPMYEVNANINSIEIKFAPLLPDYQLNVAHIEQLVNERTKIIWIC
;
A
#
# COMPACT_ATOMS: atom_id res chain seq x y z
N MET A 1 16.55 18.58 10.18
CA MET A 1 15.44 17.65 9.90
C MET A 1 15.71 16.38 10.68
N MET A 2 14.78 15.94 11.52
CA MET A 2 14.89 14.61 12.15
C MET A 2 14.89 13.57 11.03
N ASN A 3 15.90 12.71 11.00
CA ASN A 3 15.98 11.63 10.04
C ASN A 3 14.99 10.54 10.50
N PHE A 4 13.76 10.58 9.99
CA PHE A 4 12.73 9.61 10.34
C PHE A 4 13.07 8.28 9.68
N ASP A 5 13.24 7.24 10.49
CA ASP A 5 13.48 5.88 10.01
C ASP A 5 12.15 5.10 10.00
N ILE A 6 11.61 4.88 8.81
CA ILE A 6 10.35 4.16 8.61
C ILE A 6 10.37 2.74 9.18
N LYS A 7 11.53 2.09 9.26
CA LYS A 7 11.66 0.74 9.82
C LYS A 7 11.21 0.65 11.27
N LYS A 8 11.30 1.76 12.02
CA LYS A 8 10.86 1.81 13.43
C LYS A 8 9.35 1.66 13.62
N ILE A 9 8.55 1.91 12.57
CA ILE A 9 7.09 1.79 12.63
C ILE A 9 6.56 0.60 11.83
N VAL A 10 7.40 -0.08 11.04
CA VAL A 10 7.01 -1.32 10.34
C VAL A 10 6.87 -2.43 11.38
N ARG A 11 5.85 -3.28 11.21
CA ARG A 11 5.67 -4.49 12.05
C ARG A 11 6.90 -5.40 11.92
N PRO A 12 7.43 -5.95 13.03
CA PRO A 12 8.67 -6.75 13.01
C PRO A 12 8.61 -7.96 12.08
N ASN A 13 7.47 -8.63 11.97
CA ASN A 13 7.28 -9.76 11.07
C ASN A 13 7.28 -9.35 9.60
N ILE A 14 6.91 -8.12 9.29
CA ILE A 14 6.94 -7.56 7.92
C ILE A 14 8.35 -7.10 7.58
N GLU A 15 9.06 -6.47 8.52
CA GLU A 15 10.45 -6.04 8.30
C GLU A 15 11.37 -7.21 7.96
N THR A 16 11.15 -8.37 8.58
CA THR A 16 11.95 -9.58 8.37
C THR A 16 11.46 -10.44 7.20
N LEU A 17 10.32 -10.08 6.59
CA LEU A 17 9.72 -10.85 5.52
C LEU A 17 10.60 -10.82 4.26
N LYS A 18 10.95 -11.99 3.76
CA LYS A 18 11.60 -12.10 2.45
C LYS A 18 10.55 -11.99 1.36
N ALA A 19 10.74 -11.03 0.47
CA ALA A 19 9.88 -10.91 -0.71
C ALA A 19 9.94 -12.19 -1.55
N TYR A 20 8.79 -12.62 -2.06
CA TYR A 20 8.75 -13.70 -3.03
C TYR A 20 9.47 -13.27 -4.31
N SER A 21 10.40 -14.11 -4.78
CA SER A 21 11.03 -13.96 -6.10
C SER A 21 10.58 -15.12 -6.98
N SER A 22 10.09 -14.81 -8.18
CA SER A 22 9.80 -15.83 -9.19
C SER A 22 11.02 -16.09 -10.06
N ALA A 23 11.09 -17.28 -10.68
CA ALA A 23 12.15 -17.63 -11.62
C ALA A 23 12.31 -16.59 -12.74
N LYS A 24 11.20 -15.97 -13.17
CA LYS A 24 11.18 -14.90 -14.16
C LYS A 24 11.93 -13.64 -13.69
N HIS A 25 11.98 -13.36 -12.39
CA HIS A 25 12.70 -12.21 -11.83
C HIS A 25 14.20 -12.48 -11.68
N GLU A 26 14.57 -13.74 -11.51
CA GLU A 26 15.96 -14.16 -11.36
C GLU A 26 16.65 -14.29 -12.73
N TYR A 27 15.86 -14.40 -13.80
CA TYR A 27 16.38 -14.52 -15.16
C TYR A 27 16.41 -13.16 -15.84
N THR A 28 17.60 -12.73 -16.26
CA THR A 28 17.83 -11.42 -16.91
C THR A 28 18.01 -11.50 -18.43
N GLY A 29 17.87 -12.68 -19.02
CA GLY A 29 18.01 -12.91 -20.46
C GLY A 29 16.69 -12.86 -21.23
N GLU A 30 16.78 -12.94 -22.58
CA GLU A 30 15.63 -13.20 -23.42
C GLU A 30 15.37 -14.70 -23.52
N ALA A 31 14.14 -15.12 -23.22
CA ALA A 31 13.71 -16.51 -23.34
C ALA A 31 12.61 -16.64 -24.40
N ASN A 32 12.85 -17.52 -25.39
CA ASN A 32 11.85 -17.85 -26.41
C ASN A 32 10.78 -18.82 -25.88
N VAL A 33 11.08 -19.58 -24.83
CA VAL A 33 10.19 -20.56 -24.23
C VAL A 33 10.14 -20.28 -22.72
N LEU A 34 8.94 -20.08 -22.18
CA LEU A 34 8.68 -19.85 -20.76
C LEU A 34 7.86 -21.02 -20.21
N LEU A 35 8.41 -21.76 -19.24
CA LEU A 35 7.79 -22.96 -18.64
C LEU A 35 7.60 -22.81 -17.11
N ASP A 36 7.81 -21.61 -16.59
CA ASP A 36 7.92 -21.33 -15.16
C ASP A 36 6.58 -21.04 -14.45
N ALA A 37 5.52 -20.70 -15.20
CA ALA A 37 4.29 -20.17 -14.59
C ALA A 37 2.98 -20.78 -15.14
N ASN A 38 3.03 -21.91 -15.85
CA ASN A 38 1.85 -22.52 -16.48
C ASN A 38 1.02 -21.55 -17.34
N GLU A 39 1.68 -20.62 -17.98
CA GLU A 39 1.02 -19.67 -18.89
C GLU A 39 0.56 -20.36 -20.17
N ASN A 40 -0.55 -19.89 -20.76
CA ASN A 40 -1.02 -20.41 -22.04
C ASN A 40 -0.07 -20.01 -23.18
N SER A 41 0.74 -20.95 -23.64
CA SER A 41 1.70 -20.74 -24.73
C SER A 41 1.04 -20.60 -26.11
N LEU A 42 -0.24 -21.01 -26.25
CA LEU A 42 -0.98 -20.96 -27.53
C LEU A 42 -1.53 -19.57 -27.85
N GLY A 43 -1.38 -18.61 -26.94
CA GLY A 43 -1.81 -17.24 -27.12
C GLY A 43 -3.03 -16.85 -26.30
N SER A 44 -3.59 -15.69 -26.63
CA SER A 44 -4.75 -15.11 -25.96
C SER A 44 -6.03 -15.38 -26.76
N PRO A 45 -7.20 -15.49 -26.12
CA PRO A 45 -8.49 -15.57 -26.83
C PRO A 45 -8.87 -14.27 -27.56
N THR A 46 -8.10 -13.20 -27.37
CA THR A 46 -8.30 -11.91 -28.02
C THR A 46 -7.16 -11.61 -28.98
N THR A 47 -7.28 -10.51 -29.76
CA THR A 47 -6.23 -10.02 -30.66
C THR A 47 -5.00 -9.46 -29.95
N LYS A 48 -5.11 -9.20 -28.64
CA LYS A 48 -4.00 -8.74 -27.80
C LYS A 48 -3.45 -9.90 -26.97
N TRP A 49 -2.16 -9.90 -26.74
CA TRP A 49 -1.46 -10.93 -25.96
C TRP A 49 -1.64 -10.72 -24.44
N TYR A 50 -2.71 -11.28 -23.88
CA TYR A 50 -3.00 -11.24 -22.45
C TYR A 50 -2.80 -12.60 -21.76
N ASN A 51 -2.11 -13.51 -22.41
CA ASN A 51 -1.86 -14.87 -21.94
C ASN A 51 -0.63 -14.99 -21.03
N ARG A 52 0.05 -13.89 -20.76
CA ARG A 52 1.20 -13.84 -19.88
C ARG A 52 0.87 -13.10 -18.59
N TYR A 53 1.49 -13.54 -17.47
CA TYR A 53 1.39 -12.80 -16.23
C TYR A 53 1.93 -11.37 -16.40
N PRO A 54 1.24 -10.39 -15.79
CA PRO A 54 1.72 -9.01 -15.82
C PRO A 54 3.06 -8.87 -15.09
N ASP A 55 3.80 -7.83 -15.41
CA ASP A 55 5.00 -7.47 -14.65
C ASP A 55 4.61 -7.11 -13.19
N PRO A 56 5.06 -7.88 -12.19
CA PRO A 56 4.73 -7.63 -10.79
C PRO A 56 5.30 -6.33 -10.25
N TYR A 57 6.34 -5.79 -10.89
CA TYR A 57 6.89 -4.47 -10.55
C TYR A 57 6.18 -3.32 -11.25
N GLN A 58 5.31 -3.62 -12.24
CA GLN A 58 4.52 -2.63 -12.99
C GLN A 58 5.38 -1.49 -13.56
N LYS A 59 6.58 -1.82 -14.02
CA LYS A 59 7.64 -0.86 -14.36
C LYS A 59 7.18 0.16 -15.38
N ALA A 60 6.63 -0.27 -16.52
CA ALA A 60 6.20 0.61 -17.59
C ALA A 60 5.12 1.62 -17.14
N VAL A 61 4.18 1.19 -16.28
CA VAL A 61 3.13 2.06 -15.77
C VAL A 61 3.71 3.05 -14.75
N LYS A 62 4.58 2.59 -13.86
CA LYS A 62 5.25 3.45 -12.86
C LYS A 62 6.15 4.50 -13.51
N GLU A 63 6.86 4.15 -14.57
CA GLU A 63 7.67 5.09 -15.36
C GLU A 63 6.81 6.22 -15.95
N LYS A 64 5.66 5.86 -16.54
CA LYS A 64 4.72 6.84 -17.10
C LYS A 64 4.13 7.74 -16.04
N ILE A 65 3.70 7.18 -14.89
CA ILE A 65 3.18 7.96 -13.76
C ILE A 65 4.28 8.83 -13.17
N GLY A 66 5.49 8.29 -12.99
CA GLY A 66 6.64 9.03 -12.48
C GLY A 66 6.97 10.24 -13.34
N PHE A 67 6.93 10.08 -14.66
CA PHE A 67 7.10 11.19 -15.61
C PHE A 67 6.01 12.25 -15.46
N ILE A 68 4.73 11.85 -15.42
CA ILE A 68 3.58 12.78 -15.32
C ILE A 68 3.58 13.51 -13.96
N LYS A 69 3.87 12.79 -12.88
CA LYS A 69 3.80 13.33 -11.52
C LYS A 69 5.12 13.90 -11.00
N GLN A 70 6.19 13.79 -11.79
CA GLN A 70 7.55 14.21 -11.39
C GLN A 70 8.01 13.55 -10.07
N ILE A 71 7.68 12.26 -9.93
CA ILE A 71 8.01 11.44 -8.74
C ILE A 71 8.90 10.27 -9.17
N PRO A 72 10.00 9.98 -8.45
CA PRO A 72 10.82 8.82 -8.70
C PRO A 72 10.02 7.51 -8.67
N VAL A 73 10.25 6.62 -9.64
CA VAL A 73 9.57 5.31 -9.75
C VAL A 73 9.66 4.50 -8.45
N SER A 74 10.78 4.57 -7.74
CA SER A 74 11.00 3.91 -6.44
C SER A 74 10.08 4.40 -5.31
N LYS A 75 9.37 5.50 -5.52
CA LYS A 75 8.41 6.06 -4.56
C LYS A 75 6.95 5.86 -4.98
N ILE A 76 6.72 5.04 -6.00
CA ILE A 76 5.37 4.75 -6.51
C ILE A 76 5.00 3.32 -6.15
N PHE A 77 3.91 3.17 -5.42
CA PHE A 77 3.20 1.92 -5.23
C PHE A 77 1.88 1.97 -6.00
N LEU A 78 1.50 0.88 -6.66
CA LEU A 78 0.25 0.77 -7.38
C LEU A 78 -0.53 -0.42 -6.85
N GLY A 79 -1.76 -0.17 -6.43
CA GLY A 79 -2.71 -1.19 -5.99
C GLY A 79 -3.97 -1.22 -6.86
N ASN A 80 -4.83 -2.20 -6.64
CA ASN A 80 -6.14 -2.31 -7.27
C ASN A 80 -7.14 -1.38 -6.56
N GLY A 81 -7.03 -0.09 -6.84
CA GLY A 81 -7.76 0.96 -6.16
C GLY A 81 -7.10 1.39 -4.83
N SER A 82 -7.68 2.42 -4.21
CA SER A 82 -7.23 2.95 -2.92
C SER A 82 -7.43 1.96 -1.78
N ASP A 83 -8.45 1.12 -1.85
CA ASP A 83 -8.82 0.20 -0.77
C ASP A 83 -7.74 -0.86 -0.53
N GLU A 84 -7.15 -1.42 -1.60
CA GLU A 84 -6.00 -2.32 -1.46
C GLU A 84 -4.80 -1.61 -0.84
N CYS A 85 -4.54 -0.36 -1.25
CA CYS A 85 -3.45 0.42 -0.68
C CYS A 85 -3.67 0.69 0.81
N ILE A 86 -4.89 1.01 1.22
CA ILE A 86 -5.26 1.24 2.62
C ILE A 86 -5.07 -0.03 3.44
N ASP A 87 -5.56 -1.18 2.97
CA ASP A 87 -5.42 -2.46 3.64
C ASP A 87 -3.94 -2.87 3.81
N ILE A 88 -3.15 -2.70 2.76
CA ILE A 88 -1.70 -2.99 2.81
C ILE A 88 -0.98 -2.10 3.82
N LEU A 89 -1.34 -0.82 3.94
CA LEU A 89 -0.75 0.08 4.93
C LEU A 89 -1.07 -0.40 6.35
N TYR A 90 -2.31 -0.82 6.64
CA TYR A 90 -2.66 -1.39 7.93
C TYR A 90 -1.84 -2.64 8.24
N ARG A 91 -1.78 -3.59 7.32
CA ARG A 91 -1.02 -4.84 7.49
C ARG A 91 0.47 -4.60 7.66
N THR A 92 0.99 -3.53 7.09
CA THR A 92 2.42 -3.21 7.16
C THR A 92 2.80 -2.54 8.47
N PHE A 93 1.98 -1.61 8.97
CA PHE A 93 2.35 -0.73 10.05
C PHE A 93 1.60 -0.96 11.38
N CYS A 94 0.40 -1.55 11.34
CA CYS A 94 -0.45 -1.68 12.52
C CYS A 94 -0.51 -3.12 13.01
N GLU A 95 -0.09 -3.38 14.25
CA GLU A 95 -0.24 -4.68 14.88
C GLU A 95 -1.69 -4.87 15.36
N PRO A 96 -2.43 -5.90 14.86
CA PRO A 96 -3.81 -6.16 15.25
C PRO A 96 -4.01 -6.27 16.77
N GLY A 97 -5.06 -5.66 17.29
CA GLY A 97 -5.39 -5.68 18.72
C GLY A 97 -4.45 -4.88 19.62
N LYS A 98 -3.44 -4.22 19.04
CA LYS A 98 -2.43 -3.47 19.79
C LYS A 98 -2.34 -2.01 19.38
N ASP A 99 -2.21 -1.76 18.08
CA ASP A 99 -2.00 -0.43 17.55
C ASP A 99 -3.31 0.28 17.20
N ASN A 100 -3.25 1.59 17.04
CA ASN A 100 -4.40 2.40 16.68
C ASN A 100 -4.09 3.36 15.54
N ILE A 101 -5.19 3.84 14.95
CA ILE A 101 -5.19 4.88 13.93
C ILE A 101 -6.08 6.04 14.35
N ILE A 102 -5.92 7.18 13.70
CA ILE A 102 -6.81 8.33 13.83
C ILE A 102 -7.48 8.59 12.50
N ILE A 103 -8.80 8.77 12.50
CA ILE A 103 -9.57 9.21 11.34
C ILE A 103 -10.33 10.50 11.67
N CYS A 104 -10.53 11.35 10.66
CA CYS A 104 -11.10 12.69 10.83
C CYS A 104 -12.47 12.78 10.11
N PRO A 105 -13.57 12.28 10.71
CA PRO A 105 -14.89 12.33 10.07
C PRO A 105 -15.46 13.77 10.00
N PRO A 106 -16.29 14.06 8.96
CA PRO A 106 -16.70 13.16 7.88
C PRO A 106 -15.56 12.90 6.89
N THR A 107 -15.36 11.62 6.54
CA THR A 107 -14.26 11.17 5.68
C THR A 107 -14.64 9.89 4.92
N TYR A 108 -13.71 9.36 4.12
CA TYR A 108 -13.90 8.14 3.35
C TYR A 108 -14.11 6.92 4.28
N PRO A 109 -15.25 6.20 4.16
CA PRO A 109 -15.62 5.15 5.13
C PRO A 109 -14.70 3.94 5.10
N MET A 110 -13.95 3.69 4.02
CA MET A 110 -13.08 2.52 3.92
C MET A 110 -11.88 2.57 4.87
N TYR A 111 -11.52 3.72 5.41
CA TYR A 111 -10.54 3.79 6.49
C TYR A 111 -11.01 3.02 7.74
N GLU A 112 -12.28 3.24 8.13
CA GLU A 112 -12.90 2.53 9.26
C GLU A 112 -13.12 1.05 8.95
N VAL A 113 -13.67 0.72 7.77
CA VAL A 113 -13.95 -0.66 7.36
C VAL A 113 -12.67 -1.50 7.37
N ASN A 114 -11.61 -1.02 6.73
CA ASN A 114 -10.34 -1.75 6.68
C ASN A 114 -9.66 -1.86 8.07
N ALA A 115 -9.77 -0.84 8.92
CA ALA A 115 -9.27 -0.90 10.28
C ALA A 115 -9.97 -1.99 11.10
N ASN A 116 -11.31 -2.08 11.00
CA ASN A 116 -12.10 -3.10 11.68
C ASN A 116 -11.76 -4.51 11.17
N ILE A 117 -11.62 -4.70 9.85
CA ILE A 117 -11.19 -5.99 9.25
C ILE A 117 -9.83 -6.43 9.81
N ASN A 118 -8.91 -5.49 10.01
CA ASN A 118 -7.58 -5.75 10.52
C ASN A 118 -7.47 -5.71 12.05
N SER A 119 -8.60 -5.57 12.78
CA SER A 119 -8.64 -5.48 14.25
C SER A 119 -7.77 -4.35 14.81
N ILE A 120 -7.76 -3.19 14.14
CA ILE A 120 -7.03 -1.99 14.55
C ILE A 120 -7.96 -1.05 15.31
N GLU A 121 -7.55 -0.58 16.49
CA GLU A 121 -8.29 0.41 17.27
C GLU A 121 -8.41 1.73 16.48
N ILE A 122 -9.63 2.30 16.46
CA ILE A 122 -9.91 3.56 15.76
C ILE A 122 -10.15 4.66 16.79
N LYS A 123 -9.49 5.78 16.61
CA LYS A 123 -9.74 7.02 17.34
C LYS A 123 -10.30 8.05 16.38
N PHE A 124 -11.34 8.74 16.83
CA PHE A 124 -12.04 9.72 16.01
C PHE A 124 -11.65 11.14 16.42
N ALA A 125 -11.15 11.92 15.46
CA ALA A 125 -10.90 13.36 15.59
C ALA A 125 -11.80 14.11 14.60
N PRO A 126 -13.10 14.35 14.90
CA PRO A 126 -13.99 15.02 13.98
C PRO A 126 -13.45 16.37 13.50
N LEU A 127 -13.73 16.69 12.24
CA LEU A 127 -13.42 17.99 11.67
C LEU A 127 -14.11 19.11 12.46
N LEU A 128 -13.57 20.31 12.42
CA LEU A 128 -14.22 21.51 12.93
C LEU A 128 -15.48 21.85 12.12
N PRO A 129 -16.38 22.73 12.62
CA PRO A 129 -17.59 23.12 11.90
C PRO A 129 -17.35 23.75 10.51
N ASP A 130 -16.17 24.29 10.29
CA ASP A 130 -15.70 24.82 9.00
C ASP A 130 -14.99 23.79 8.13
N TYR A 131 -15.09 22.51 8.48
CA TYR A 131 -14.42 21.37 7.82
C TYR A 131 -12.88 21.40 7.86
N GLN A 132 -12.27 22.21 8.72
CA GLN A 132 -10.83 22.18 8.93
C GLN A 132 -10.46 21.08 9.94
N LEU A 133 -9.19 20.62 9.85
CA LEU A 133 -8.66 19.64 10.79
C LEU A 133 -8.63 20.20 12.22
N ASN A 134 -9.14 19.44 13.17
CA ASN A 134 -8.98 19.74 14.59
C ASN A 134 -7.60 19.23 15.07
N VAL A 135 -6.55 19.97 14.72
CA VAL A 135 -5.16 19.57 15.00
C VAL A 135 -4.94 19.36 16.51
N ALA A 136 -5.49 20.22 17.35
CA ALA A 136 -5.34 20.09 18.80
C ALA A 136 -5.98 18.79 19.33
N HIS A 137 -7.12 18.37 18.77
CA HIS A 137 -7.74 17.10 19.13
C HIS A 137 -6.93 15.91 18.60
N ILE A 138 -6.43 15.99 17.37
CA ILE A 138 -5.55 14.95 16.81
C ILE A 138 -4.32 14.76 17.71
N GLU A 139 -3.64 15.83 18.11
CA GLU A 139 -2.47 15.78 18.98
C GLU A 139 -2.78 15.12 20.34
N GLN A 140 -3.93 15.38 20.93
CA GLN A 140 -4.38 14.73 22.18
C GLN A 140 -4.61 13.22 22.04
N LEU A 141 -5.04 12.78 20.86
CA LEU A 141 -5.32 11.37 20.57
C LEU A 141 -4.06 10.57 20.23
N VAL A 142 -3.00 11.22 19.73
CA VAL A 142 -1.74 10.54 19.37
C VAL A 142 -1.08 9.93 20.60
N ASN A 143 -0.64 8.69 20.46
CA ASN A 143 0.18 8.03 21.46
C ASN A 143 1.18 7.07 20.79
N GLU A 144 1.98 6.34 21.59
CA GLU A 144 3.01 5.42 21.10
C GLU A 144 2.49 4.30 20.18
N ARG A 145 1.19 3.97 20.31
CA ARG A 145 0.51 2.95 19.49
C ARG A 145 -0.12 3.52 18.23
N THR A 146 -0.14 4.84 18.07
CA THR A 146 -0.70 5.49 16.87
C THR A 146 0.25 5.33 15.70
N LYS A 147 -0.20 4.66 14.65
CA LYS A 147 0.61 4.35 13.46
C LYS A 147 0.25 5.20 12.25
N ILE A 148 -1.02 5.48 12.06
CA ILE A 148 -1.53 6.18 10.88
C ILE A 148 -2.55 7.23 11.31
N ILE A 149 -2.49 8.40 10.67
CA ILE A 149 -3.51 9.44 10.72
C ILE A 149 -4.03 9.63 9.31
N TRP A 150 -5.34 9.39 9.11
CA TRP A 150 -5.97 9.56 7.81
C TRP A 150 -6.55 10.97 7.67
N ILE A 151 -6.06 11.68 6.65
CA ILE A 151 -6.50 13.02 6.27
C ILE A 151 -6.99 12.92 4.81
N CYS A 152 -8.23 13.30 4.56
CA CYS A 152 -8.89 13.23 3.26
C CYS A 152 -9.37 14.61 2.81
#